data_74af7786e35eeba8dca51a5596e5dc21
#
_entry.id   74af7786e35eeba8dca51a5596e5dc21
#
_cell.length_a   1.000
_cell.length_b   1.000
_cell.length_c   1.000
_cell.angle_alpha   90.00
_cell.angle_beta   90.00
_cell.angle_gamma   90.00
#
_symmetry.space_group_name_H-M   'P 1'
#
loop_
_entity.id
_entity.type
_entity.pdbx_description
1 polymer ?
#
loop_
_entity_poly.entity_id
_entity_poly.type
_entity_poly.pdbx_seq_one_letter_code
_entity_poly.pdbx_strand_id
1 'polypeptide(L)'
;DGYKVMKGIKPEKPLHSAIVSTIAQSASQCNDKVGDGTTTCSILTSNMIMEASKSIAAGNDRICIKNGIQKAKDVILKEITSMSRTISLEKMDEVAQVAIISANGDKDIGNSIADAVKKVGKEGVITVEESKGSKELEVELTTGMQFDRGYLSPYFVTNNEKMSVELDDPYLLITEKKLNIIQPLLPILEAIFKSGKPLFIIAE
;
A
#
# COMPACT_ATOMS: atom_id res chain seq x y z
N ASP A 1 -3.67 6.29 -14.88
CA ASP A 1 -3.16 6.63 -13.55
C ASP A 1 -2.20 7.82 -13.65
N GLY A 2 -2.50 8.90 -12.91
CA GLY A 2 -1.74 10.15 -12.93
C GLY A 2 -0.28 9.97 -12.52
N TYR A 3 0.01 9.06 -11.60
CA TYR A 3 1.39 8.76 -11.19
C TYR A 3 2.21 8.19 -12.35
N LYS A 4 1.68 7.21 -13.10
CA LYS A 4 2.37 6.63 -14.26
C LYS A 4 2.62 7.67 -15.35
N VAL A 5 1.63 8.53 -15.60
CA VAL A 5 1.76 9.63 -16.57
C VAL A 5 2.88 10.59 -16.15
N MET A 6 2.90 11.04 -14.89
CA MET A 6 3.93 11.96 -14.40
C MET A 6 5.33 11.34 -14.45
N LYS A 7 5.47 10.06 -14.14
CA LYS A 7 6.76 9.32 -14.21
C LYS A 7 7.29 9.20 -15.65
N GLY A 8 6.38 9.18 -16.63
CA GLY A 8 6.73 9.10 -18.05
C GLY A 8 7.22 10.42 -18.64
N ILE A 9 6.94 11.57 -18.01
CA ILE A 9 7.33 12.88 -18.50
C ILE A 9 8.82 13.14 -18.17
N LYS A 10 9.65 13.25 -19.20
CA LYS A 10 11.10 13.49 -19.07
C LYS A 10 11.52 14.74 -19.87
N PRO A 11 11.42 15.94 -19.28
CA PRO A 11 11.84 17.17 -19.96
C PRO A 11 13.35 17.23 -20.15
N GLU A 12 13.81 17.80 -21.25
CA GLU A 12 15.24 17.98 -21.54
C GLU A 12 15.89 19.08 -20.69
N LYS A 13 15.10 20.14 -20.35
CA LYS A 13 15.62 21.28 -19.57
C LYS A 13 15.68 20.95 -18.08
N PRO A 14 16.83 21.17 -17.39
CA PRO A 14 16.98 20.83 -15.98
C PRO A 14 15.92 21.43 -15.05
N LEU A 15 15.55 22.71 -15.28
CA LEU A 15 14.52 23.38 -14.48
C LEU A 15 13.15 22.73 -14.64
N HIS A 16 12.78 22.37 -15.86
CA HIS A 16 11.52 21.67 -16.12
C HIS A 16 11.53 20.27 -15.49
N SER A 17 12.67 19.59 -15.56
CA SER A 17 12.83 18.29 -14.93
C SER A 17 12.65 18.35 -13.41
N ALA A 18 13.18 19.39 -12.75
CA ALA A 18 13.01 19.59 -11.31
C ALA A 18 11.54 19.81 -10.92
N ILE A 19 10.80 20.62 -11.70
CA ILE A 19 9.36 20.87 -11.46
C ILE A 19 8.56 19.58 -11.63
N VAL A 20 8.77 18.87 -12.74
CA VAL A 20 8.07 17.60 -13.03
C VAL A 20 8.39 16.55 -11.97
N SER A 21 9.65 16.46 -11.52
CA SER A 21 10.08 15.55 -10.45
C SER A 21 9.34 15.85 -9.13
N THR A 22 9.16 17.14 -8.79
CA THR A 22 8.43 17.54 -7.57
C THR A 22 6.96 17.13 -7.64
N ILE A 23 6.30 17.31 -8.80
CA ILE A 23 4.90 16.91 -9.01
C ILE A 23 4.79 15.39 -8.97
N ALA A 24 5.72 14.68 -9.64
CA ALA A 24 5.76 13.23 -9.66
C ALA A 24 5.97 12.63 -8.25
N GLN A 25 6.80 13.27 -7.41
CA GLN A 25 7.01 12.86 -6.03
C GLN A 25 5.73 13.00 -5.20
N SER A 26 4.96 14.08 -5.38
CA SER A 26 3.67 14.27 -4.71
C SER A 26 2.67 13.19 -5.13
N ALA A 27 2.60 12.88 -6.43
CA ALA A 27 1.75 11.82 -6.96
C ALA A 27 2.18 10.42 -6.45
N SER A 28 3.49 10.16 -6.34
CA SER A 28 4.02 8.92 -5.76
C SER A 28 3.60 8.75 -4.31
N GLN A 29 3.77 9.80 -3.49
CA GLN A 29 3.36 9.76 -2.08
C GLN A 29 1.84 9.54 -1.93
N CYS A 30 1.03 10.12 -2.82
CA CYS A 30 -0.41 9.88 -2.84
C CYS A 30 -0.72 8.42 -3.20
N ASN A 31 -0.04 7.87 -4.21
CA ASN A 31 -0.18 6.48 -4.62
C ASN A 31 0.20 5.50 -3.49
N ASP A 32 1.33 5.73 -2.83
CA ASP A 32 1.85 4.85 -1.78
C ASP A 32 0.96 4.85 -0.52
N LYS A 33 0.30 5.98 -0.22
CA LYS A 33 -0.54 6.12 0.99
C LYS A 33 -2.00 5.76 0.78
N VAL A 34 -2.54 6.02 -0.41
CA VAL A 34 -3.97 5.95 -0.68
C VAL A 34 -4.29 5.02 -1.86
N GLY A 35 -3.40 4.91 -2.83
CA GLY A 35 -3.60 4.12 -4.05
C GLY A 35 -4.53 4.76 -5.08
N ASP A 36 -5.11 5.93 -4.80
CA ASP A 36 -6.07 6.62 -5.66
C ASP A 36 -5.88 8.15 -5.62
N GLY A 37 -6.51 8.88 -6.55
CA GLY A 37 -6.48 10.34 -6.61
C GLY A 37 -5.17 10.94 -7.11
N THR A 38 -4.28 10.16 -7.72
CA THR A 38 -2.96 10.61 -8.19
C THR A 38 -3.03 11.68 -9.27
N THR A 39 -4.03 11.64 -10.16
CA THR A 39 -4.29 12.66 -11.17
C THR A 39 -4.71 13.99 -10.53
N THR A 40 -5.65 13.95 -9.61
CA THR A 40 -6.10 15.13 -8.85
C THR A 40 -4.95 15.73 -8.06
N CYS A 41 -4.14 14.91 -7.39
CA CYS A 41 -2.95 15.33 -6.66
C CYS A 41 -1.95 16.04 -7.59
N SER A 42 -1.71 15.50 -8.78
CA SER A 42 -0.80 16.10 -9.77
C SER A 42 -1.30 17.45 -10.25
N ILE A 43 -2.60 17.59 -10.56
CA ILE A 43 -3.21 18.84 -11.00
C ILE A 43 -3.16 19.90 -9.89
N LEU A 44 -3.52 19.54 -8.67
CA LEU A 44 -3.49 20.48 -7.54
C LEU A 44 -2.06 20.94 -7.25
N THR A 45 -1.07 20.04 -7.23
CA THR A 45 0.34 20.37 -7.01
C THR A 45 0.85 21.31 -8.12
N SER A 46 0.53 21.02 -9.37
CA SER A 46 0.91 21.87 -10.51
C SER A 46 0.33 23.27 -10.39
N ASN A 47 -0.96 23.41 -10.09
CA ASN A 47 -1.61 24.70 -9.92
C ASN A 47 -1.06 25.47 -8.72
N MET A 48 -0.79 24.82 -7.59
CA MET A 48 -0.16 25.46 -6.43
C MET A 48 1.23 26.00 -6.76
N ILE A 49 2.05 25.25 -7.49
CA ILE A 49 3.37 25.72 -7.94
C ILE A 49 3.22 26.93 -8.86
N MET A 50 2.30 26.88 -9.78
CA MET A 50 2.07 27.94 -10.78
C MET A 50 1.63 29.25 -10.12
N GLU A 51 0.65 29.19 -9.23
CA GLU A 51 0.13 30.37 -8.52
C GLU A 51 1.14 30.92 -7.50
N ALA A 52 1.84 30.03 -6.77
CA ALA A 52 2.91 30.44 -5.89
C ALA A 52 4.05 31.13 -6.64
N SER A 53 4.42 30.65 -7.83
CA SER A 53 5.45 31.25 -8.67
C SER A 53 5.08 32.67 -9.13
N LYS A 54 3.82 32.89 -9.53
CA LYS A 54 3.30 34.22 -9.87
C LYS A 54 3.38 35.20 -8.68
N SER A 55 3.00 34.71 -7.50
CA SER A 55 3.01 35.48 -6.26
C SER A 55 4.44 35.86 -5.85
N ILE A 56 5.40 34.93 -5.98
CA ILE A 56 6.83 35.20 -5.73
C ILE A 56 7.38 36.20 -6.73
N ALA A 57 7.05 36.08 -8.00
CA ALA A 57 7.47 37.03 -9.04
C ALA A 57 6.93 38.44 -8.80
N ALA A 58 5.75 38.56 -8.17
CA ALA A 58 5.17 39.82 -7.72
C ALA A 58 5.83 40.40 -6.45
N GLY A 59 6.87 39.76 -5.88
CA GLY A 59 7.64 40.24 -4.74
C GLY A 59 7.13 39.76 -3.37
N ASN A 60 6.18 38.85 -3.33
CA ASN A 60 5.71 38.27 -2.06
C ASN A 60 6.72 37.31 -1.45
N ASP A 61 6.82 37.32 -0.11
CA ASP A 61 7.73 36.43 0.62
C ASP A 61 7.28 34.97 0.55
N ARG A 62 8.24 34.09 0.24
CA ARG A 62 8.02 32.64 0.10
C ARG A 62 7.53 31.98 1.40
N ILE A 63 7.98 32.47 2.54
CA ILE A 63 7.58 31.93 3.86
C ILE A 63 6.12 32.27 4.13
N CYS A 64 5.70 33.49 3.81
CA CYS A 64 4.31 33.93 3.92
C CYS A 64 3.38 33.08 3.04
N ILE A 65 3.79 32.79 1.79
CA ILE A 65 3.04 31.92 0.87
C ILE A 65 2.92 30.50 1.44
N LYS A 66 4.02 29.90 1.90
CA LYS A 66 4.02 28.60 2.54
C LYS A 66 3.06 28.53 3.74
N ASN A 67 3.11 29.54 4.61
CA ASN A 67 2.25 29.60 5.79
C ASN A 67 0.77 29.78 5.39
N GLY A 68 0.50 30.53 4.34
CA GLY A 68 -0.84 30.69 3.76
C GLY A 68 -1.40 29.36 3.24
N ILE A 69 -0.61 28.62 2.46
CA ILE A 69 -0.98 27.30 1.94
C ILE A 69 -1.25 26.33 3.11
N GLN A 70 -0.42 26.36 4.17
CA GLN A 70 -0.61 25.49 5.33
C GLN A 70 -1.93 25.80 6.05
N LYS A 71 -2.24 27.07 6.28
CA LYS A 71 -3.52 27.50 6.90
C LYS A 71 -4.71 27.08 6.05
N ALA A 72 -4.64 27.30 4.74
CA ALA A 72 -5.70 26.91 3.81
C ALA A 72 -5.91 25.39 3.84
N LYS A 73 -4.85 24.60 3.82
CA LYS A 73 -4.91 23.15 3.94
C LYS A 73 -5.65 22.73 5.21
N ASP A 74 -5.33 23.32 6.35
CA ASP A 74 -5.93 22.93 7.63
C ASP A 74 -7.45 23.25 7.68
N VAL A 75 -7.88 24.33 7.06
CA VAL A 75 -9.30 24.68 6.90
C VAL A 75 -9.99 23.68 5.95
N ILE A 76 -9.42 23.45 4.78
CA ILE A 76 -9.98 22.56 3.76
C ILE A 76 -10.12 21.13 4.31
N LEU A 77 -9.12 20.62 5.04
CA LEU A 77 -9.20 19.29 5.62
C LEU A 77 -10.34 19.15 6.65
N LYS A 78 -10.61 20.20 7.45
CA LYS A 78 -11.75 20.18 8.37
C LYS A 78 -13.07 20.14 7.61
N GLU A 79 -13.21 20.92 6.54
CA GLU A 79 -14.41 20.93 5.71
C GLU A 79 -14.61 19.60 4.99
N ILE A 80 -13.56 19.02 4.40
CA ILE A 80 -13.64 17.69 3.78
C ILE A 80 -14.09 16.64 4.79
N THR A 81 -13.55 16.67 6.02
CA THR A 81 -13.97 15.75 7.08
C THR A 81 -15.42 15.92 7.46
N SER A 82 -15.92 17.17 7.53
CA SER A 82 -17.33 17.45 7.84
C SER A 82 -18.29 17.01 6.73
N MET A 83 -17.84 17.08 5.48
CA MET A 83 -18.61 16.67 4.30
C MET A 83 -18.55 15.18 4.04
N SER A 84 -17.56 14.48 4.62
CA SER A 84 -17.33 13.06 4.38
C SER A 84 -18.46 12.22 4.99
N ARG A 85 -18.87 11.17 4.25
CA ARG A 85 -19.83 10.17 4.73
C ARG A 85 -19.09 8.87 5.04
N THR A 86 -19.23 8.42 6.27
CA THR A 86 -18.66 7.13 6.68
C THR A 86 -19.41 5.99 6.03
N ILE A 87 -18.68 5.10 5.39
CA ILE A 87 -19.21 3.88 4.79
C ILE A 87 -19.14 2.76 5.81
N SER A 88 -20.26 2.03 5.99
CA SER A 88 -20.29 0.83 6.82
C SER A 88 -19.97 -0.39 5.95
N LEU A 89 -19.08 -1.26 6.44
CA LEU A 89 -18.81 -2.56 5.80
C LEU A 89 -20.01 -3.51 5.82
N GLU A 90 -21.09 -3.15 6.54
CA GLU A 90 -22.36 -3.88 6.48
C GLU A 90 -23.14 -3.59 5.20
N LYS A 91 -22.88 -2.44 4.57
CA LYS A 91 -23.53 -2.00 3.34
C LYS A 91 -22.64 -2.27 2.13
N MET A 92 -22.62 -3.51 1.69
CA MET A 92 -21.75 -3.95 0.58
C MET A 92 -21.98 -3.16 -0.72
N ASP A 93 -23.18 -2.65 -0.97
CA ASP A 93 -23.46 -1.83 -2.15
C ASP A 93 -22.66 -0.52 -2.14
N GLU A 94 -22.48 0.11 -0.97
CA GLU A 94 -21.65 1.32 -0.84
C GLU A 94 -20.16 0.99 -1.03
N VAL A 95 -19.71 -0.15 -0.52
CA VAL A 95 -18.33 -0.64 -0.71
C VAL A 95 -18.06 -0.93 -2.19
N ALA A 96 -19.00 -1.60 -2.86
CA ALA A 96 -18.90 -1.88 -4.29
C ALA A 96 -18.85 -0.60 -5.13
N GLN A 97 -19.65 0.41 -4.82
CA GLN A 97 -19.63 1.70 -5.51
C GLN A 97 -18.27 2.39 -5.40
N VAL A 98 -17.65 2.41 -4.22
CA VAL A 98 -16.31 2.98 -4.04
C VAL A 98 -15.27 2.18 -4.82
N ALA A 99 -15.31 0.85 -4.75
CA ALA A 99 -14.39 -0.02 -5.47
C ALA A 99 -14.51 0.15 -7.00
N ILE A 100 -15.73 0.29 -7.53
CA ILE A 100 -15.99 0.55 -8.96
C ILE A 100 -15.39 1.90 -9.38
N ILE A 101 -15.57 2.95 -8.56
CA ILE A 101 -15.01 4.27 -8.86
C ILE A 101 -13.47 4.20 -8.87
N SER A 102 -12.86 3.57 -7.89
CA SER A 102 -11.41 3.39 -7.81
C SER A 102 -10.85 2.54 -8.96
N ALA A 103 -11.66 1.60 -9.48
CA ALA A 103 -11.35 0.80 -10.65
C ALA A 103 -11.67 1.51 -12.00
N ASN A 104 -11.81 2.83 -12.01
CA ASN A 104 -12.16 3.64 -13.20
C ASN A 104 -13.50 3.24 -13.87
N GLY A 105 -14.46 2.77 -13.10
CA GLY A 105 -15.77 2.37 -13.57
C GLY A 105 -15.90 0.90 -13.94
N ASP A 106 -14.86 0.10 -13.76
CA ASP A 106 -14.90 -1.33 -13.99
C ASP A 106 -15.71 -2.02 -12.89
N LYS A 107 -16.90 -2.53 -13.29
CA LYS A 107 -17.84 -3.18 -12.38
C LYS A 107 -17.40 -4.56 -11.95
N ASP A 108 -16.70 -5.29 -12.80
CA ASP A 108 -16.28 -6.67 -12.52
C ASP A 108 -15.18 -6.67 -11.47
N ILE A 109 -14.19 -5.78 -11.61
CA ILE A 109 -13.15 -5.55 -10.60
C ILE A 109 -13.78 -5.04 -9.30
N GLY A 110 -14.62 -4.01 -9.37
CA GLY A 110 -15.21 -3.40 -8.18
C GLY A 110 -16.08 -4.36 -7.38
N ASN A 111 -16.90 -5.16 -8.03
CA ASN A 111 -17.74 -6.17 -7.37
C ASN A 111 -16.89 -7.30 -6.77
N SER A 112 -15.86 -7.75 -7.48
CA SER A 112 -14.95 -8.79 -6.98
C SER A 112 -14.21 -8.34 -5.72
N ILE A 113 -13.78 -7.07 -5.66
CA ILE A 113 -13.18 -6.48 -4.45
C ILE A 113 -14.20 -6.40 -3.33
N ALA A 114 -15.44 -5.97 -3.58
CA ALA A 114 -16.49 -5.91 -2.57
C ALA A 114 -16.81 -7.29 -2.01
N ASP A 115 -16.88 -8.32 -2.86
CA ASP A 115 -17.08 -9.71 -2.44
C ASP A 115 -15.89 -10.23 -1.62
N ALA A 116 -14.67 -9.87 -1.99
CA ALA A 116 -13.49 -10.19 -1.19
C ALA A 116 -13.54 -9.54 0.19
N VAL A 117 -13.84 -8.23 0.27
CA VAL A 117 -14.03 -7.50 1.55
C VAL A 117 -15.09 -8.16 2.42
N LYS A 118 -16.22 -8.58 1.82
CA LYS A 118 -17.30 -9.26 2.53
C LYS A 118 -16.85 -10.59 3.14
N LYS A 119 -16.04 -11.34 2.42
CA LYS A 119 -15.54 -12.66 2.85
C LYS A 119 -14.44 -12.55 3.91
N VAL A 120 -13.53 -11.60 3.77
CA VAL A 120 -12.37 -11.41 4.66
C VAL A 120 -12.74 -10.65 5.92
N GLY A 121 -13.74 -9.76 5.84
CA GLY A 121 -14.20 -8.94 6.95
C GLY A 121 -13.28 -7.74 7.23
N LYS A 122 -13.52 -7.07 8.36
CA LYS A 122 -12.88 -5.79 8.72
C LYS A 122 -11.37 -5.90 8.97
N GLU A 123 -10.92 -7.02 9.49
CA GLU A 123 -9.52 -7.27 9.88
C GLU A 123 -8.73 -8.00 8.78
N GLY A 124 -9.39 -8.31 7.66
CA GLY A 124 -8.76 -9.04 6.57
C GLY A 124 -7.85 -8.18 5.71
N VAL A 125 -6.82 -8.78 5.16
CA VAL A 125 -5.88 -8.15 4.23
C VAL A 125 -6.21 -8.63 2.82
N ILE A 126 -6.29 -7.68 1.88
CA ILE A 126 -6.50 -7.96 0.46
C ILE A 126 -5.23 -7.56 -0.27
N THR A 127 -4.63 -8.51 -0.97
CA THR A 127 -3.48 -8.30 -1.86
C THR A 127 -3.93 -8.45 -3.31
N VAL A 128 -3.31 -7.69 -4.21
CA VAL A 128 -3.57 -7.75 -5.65
C VAL A 128 -2.27 -8.09 -6.34
N GLU A 129 -2.28 -9.18 -7.12
CA GLU A 129 -1.13 -9.67 -7.87
C GLU A 129 -1.51 -9.89 -9.34
N GLU A 130 -0.53 -9.94 -10.22
CA GLU A 130 -0.75 -10.31 -11.61
C GLU A 130 -1.09 -11.79 -11.70
N SER A 131 -2.23 -12.12 -12.35
CA SER A 131 -2.62 -13.51 -12.57
C SER A 131 -1.62 -14.23 -13.47
N LYS A 132 -1.14 -15.39 -13.02
CA LYS A 132 -0.29 -16.29 -13.81
C LYS A 132 -1.12 -17.25 -14.69
N GLY A 133 -2.45 -17.22 -14.53
CA GLY A 133 -3.39 -18.09 -15.25
C GLY A 133 -3.98 -17.45 -16.49
N SER A 134 -4.83 -18.21 -17.18
CA SER A 134 -5.57 -17.76 -18.38
C SER A 134 -6.87 -17.01 -18.06
N LYS A 135 -7.21 -16.84 -16.79
CA LYS A 135 -8.40 -16.09 -16.35
C LYS A 135 -8.04 -14.63 -16.11
N GLU A 136 -8.90 -13.74 -16.61
CA GLU A 136 -8.71 -12.29 -16.47
C GLU A 136 -8.79 -11.83 -15.01
N LEU A 137 -9.62 -12.47 -14.18
CA LEU A 137 -9.78 -12.18 -12.77
C LEU A 137 -9.98 -13.47 -11.97
N GLU A 138 -9.18 -13.66 -10.94
CA GLU A 138 -9.28 -14.78 -10.01
C GLU A 138 -9.20 -14.26 -8.57
N VAL A 139 -10.10 -14.74 -7.70
CA VAL A 139 -10.12 -14.37 -6.28
C VAL A 139 -9.87 -15.62 -5.45
N GLU A 140 -8.71 -15.66 -4.81
CA GLU A 140 -8.35 -16.70 -3.85
C GLU A 140 -8.58 -16.20 -2.43
N LEU A 141 -9.19 -17.03 -1.60
CA LEU A 141 -9.42 -16.75 -0.18
C LEU A 141 -8.62 -17.74 0.65
N THR A 142 -7.72 -17.23 1.46
CA THR A 142 -6.98 -18.02 2.46
C THR A 142 -7.35 -17.56 3.86
N THR A 143 -7.47 -18.51 4.79
CA THR A 143 -7.64 -18.19 6.21
C THR A 143 -6.26 -18.13 6.86
N GLY A 144 -6.00 -17.06 7.61
CA GLY A 144 -4.71 -16.85 8.27
C GLY A 144 -4.05 -15.54 7.86
N MET A 145 -2.73 -15.52 7.82
CA MET A 145 -1.94 -14.36 7.40
C MET A 145 -1.04 -14.72 6.21
N GLN A 146 -0.88 -13.79 5.28
CA GLN A 146 0.05 -13.91 4.16
C GLN A 146 1.13 -12.84 4.29
N PHE A 147 2.38 -13.22 4.02
CA PHE A 147 3.54 -12.34 4.01
C PHE A 147 4.17 -12.34 2.63
N ASP A 148 4.73 -11.21 2.22
CA ASP A 148 5.37 -11.03 0.91
C ASP A 148 6.70 -11.79 0.77
N ARG A 149 7.27 -12.24 1.87
CA ARG A 149 8.54 -12.96 1.90
C ARG A 149 8.34 -14.41 2.30
N GLY A 150 8.94 -15.31 1.56
CA GLY A 150 9.00 -16.73 1.87
C GLY A 150 10.17 -17.08 2.79
N TYR A 151 10.65 -18.33 2.68
CA TYR A 151 11.77 -18.83 3.48
C TYR A 151 13.07 -18.08 3.19
N LEU A 152 13.90 -17.91 4.22
CA LEU A 152 15.18 -17.19 4.12
C LEU A 152 16.30 -18.00 3.42
N SER A 153 16.19 -19.30 3.41
CA SER A 153 17.23 -20.17 2.82
C SER A 153 16.60 -21.43 2.22
N PRO A 154 17.11 -21.90 1.07
CA PRO A 154 16.69 -23.16 0.47
C PRO A 154 16.86 -24.38 1.39
N TYR A 155 17.70 -24.31 2.41
CA TYR A 155 17.86 -25.37 3.41
C TYR A 155 16.61 -25.62 4.24
N PHE A 156 15.66 -24.69 4.29
CA PHE A 156 14.39 -24.87 4.98
C PHE A 156 13.33 -25.57 4.13
N VAL A 157 13.60 -25.82 2.85
CA VAL A 157 12.64 -26.48 1.95
C VAL A 157 12.31 -27.88 2.44
N THR A 158 11.01 -28.13 2.65
CA THR A 158 10.50 -29.47 3.04
C THR A 158 10.02 -30.26 1.83
N ASN A 159 9.59 -29.60 0.76
CA ASN A 159 9.16 -30.20 -0.49
C ASN A 159 10.05 -29.73 -1.65
N ASN A 160 11.01 -30.56 -2.05
CA ASN A 160 11.99 -30.24 -3.09
C ASN A 160 11.37 -30.14 -4.50
N GLU A 161 10.27 -30.84 -4.78
CA GLU A 161 9.63 -30.78 -6.11
C GLU A 161 8.92 -29.45 -6.34
N LYS A 162 8.26 -28.92 -5.31
CA LYS A 162 7.55 -27.64 -5.35
C LYS A 162 8.40 -26.46 -4.88
N MET A 163 9.60 -26.72 -4.36
CA MET A 163 10.45 -25.72 -3.71
C MET A 163 9.67 -24.92 -2.64
N SER A 164 8.90 -25.62 -1.82
CA SER A 164 8.04 -25.04 -0.78
C SER A 164 8.38 -25.58 0.61
N VAL A 165 8.00 -24.82 1.63
CA VAL A 165 8.04 -25.22 3.04
C VAL A 165 6.61 -25.40 3.52
N GLU A 166 6.25 -26.64 3.87
CA GLU A 166 4.93 -26.98 4.41
C GLU A 166 5.16 -27.53 5.82
N LEU A 167 4.52 -26.91 6.82
CA LEU A 167 4.65 -27.26 8.23
C LEU A 167 3.26 -27.48 8.82
N ASP A 168 3.02 -28.64 9.41
CA ASP A 168 1.77 -28.97 10.08
C ASP A 168 1.87 -28.65 11.58
N ASP A 169 0.93 -27.86 12.09
CA ASP A 169 0.81 -27.48 13.49
C ASP A 169 2.12 -26.99 14.13
N PRO A 170 2.82 -26.01 13.51
CA PRO A 170 4.10 -25.53 13.99
C PRO A 170 3.97 -24.64 15.23
N TYR A 171 5.01 -24.66 16.09
CA TYR A 171 5.19 -23.58 17.06
C TYR A 171 5.58 -22.29 16.35
N LEU A 172 5.00 -21.17 16.77
CA LEU A 172 5.31 -19.84 16.24
C LEU A 172 6.20 -19.07 17.22
N LEU A 173 7.37 -18.64 16.75
CA LEU A 173 8.23 -17.69 17.45
C LEU A 173 8.20 -16.36 16.70
N ILE A 174 7.58 -15.35 17.31
CA ILE A 174 7.48 -14.00 16.74
C ILE A 174 8.35 -13.06 17.55
N THR A 175 9.28 -12.37 16.90
CA THR A 175 10.19 -11.43 17.57
C THR A 175 10.56 -10.26 16.66
N GLU A 176 10.65 -9.07 17.24
CA GLU A 176 11.15 -7.87 16.58
C GLU A 176 12.69 -7.79 16.57
N LYS A 177 13.35 -8.71 17.29
CA LYS A 177 14.80 -8.73 17.39
C LYS A 177 15.42 -9.47 16.21
N LYS A 178 16.55 -8.95 15.71
CA LYS A 178 17.40 -9.68 14.76
C LYS A 178 18.03 -10.90 15.43
N LEU A 179 17.87 -12.05 14.82
CA LEU A 179 18.38 -13.31 15.33
C LEU A 179 19.74 -13.64 14.68
N ASN A 180 20.77 -12.93 15.10
CA ASN A 180 22.15 -13.12 14.57
C ASN A 180 22.95 -14.17 15.34
N ILE A 181 22.50 -14.58 16.51
CA ILE A 181 23.23 -15.43 17.44
C ILE A 181 22.28 -16.54 17.90
N ILE A 182 22.77 -17.78 17.90
CA ILE A 182 21.94 -18.96 18.26
C ILE A 182 21.76 -19.13 19.77
N GLN A 183 22.67 -18.63 20.60
CA GLN A 183 22.65 -18.86 22.04
C GLN A 183 21.33 -18.51 22.74
N PRO A 184 20.67 -17.36 22.45
CA PRO A 184 19.37 -17.06 23.06
C PRO A 184 18.23 -18.00 22.61
N LEU A 185 18.39 -18.65 21.47
CA LEU A 185 17.39 -19.58 20.91
C LEU A 185 17.54 -20.99 21.44
N LEU A 186 18.72 -21.38 21.94
CA LEU A 186 19.00 -22.77 22.37
C LEU A 186 17.96 -23.34 23.33
N PRO A 187 17.52 -22.62 24.39
CA PRO A 187 16.51 -23.16 25.30
C PRO A 187 15.16 -23.46 24.62
N ILE A 188 14.78 -22.58 23.67
CA ILE A 188 13.53 -22.71 22.89
C ILE A 188 13.67 -23.90 21.94
N LEU A 189 14.79 -24.01 21.22
CA LEU A 189 15.05 -25.09 20.29
C LEU A 189 15.09 -26.45 20.98
N GLU A 190 15.70 -26.53 22.15
CA GLU A 190 15.72 -27.78 22.97
C GLU A 190 14.32 -28.17 23.42
N ALA A 191 13.51 -27.23 23.87
CA ALA A 191 12.13 -27.51 24.28
C ALA A 191 11.26 -27.97 23.10
N ILE A 192 11.41 -27.35 21.94
CA ILE A 192 10.66 -27.71 20.74
C ILE A 192 11.13 -29.03 20.18
N PHE A 193 12.44 -29.30 20.17
CA PHE A 193 12.99 -30.59 19.76
C PHE A 193 12.41 -31.75 20.57
N LYS A 194 12.26 -31.59 21.88
CA LYS A 194 11.61 -32.56 22.74
C LYS A 194 10.13 -32.82 22.41
N SER A 195 9.44 -31.80 21.86
CA SER A 195 8.03 -31.95 21.50
C SER A 195 7.80 -32.61 20.14
N GLY A 196 8.84 -32.71 19.30
CA GLY A 196 8.76 -33.27 17.95
C GLY A 196 7.97 -32.46 16.94
N LYS A 197 7.53 -31.24 17.29
CA LYS A 197 6.79 -30.34 16.38
C LYS A 197 7.73 -29.40 15.63
N PRO A 198 7.36 -28.97 14.42
CA PRO A 198 8.15 -27.98 13.69
C PRO A 198 8.09 -26.60 14.35
N LEU A 199 9.10 -25.78 14.08
CA LEU A 199 9.17 -24.38 14.52
C LEU A 199 9.14 -23.44 13.32
N PHE A 200 8.24 -22.47 13.36
CA PHE A 200 8.18 -21.38 12.40
C PHE A 200 8.58 -20.06 13.09
N ILE A 201 9.62 -19.42 12.57
CA ILE A 201 10.18 -18.20 13.15
C ILE A 201 9.85 -17.02 12.25
N ILE A 202 9.26 -15.98 12.83
CA ILE A 202 9.05 -14.68 12.21
C ILE A 202 9.91 -13.67 12.97
N ALA A 203 10.96 -13.18 12.30
CA ALA A 203 11.93 -12.24 12.89
C ALA A 203 12.28 -11.14 11.89
N GLU A 204 12.83 -10.01 12.39
CA GLU A 204 13.33 -8.92 11.56
C GLU A 204 14.66 -9.29 10.85
#